data_3b104e4b7bf8207a5ade4abe17372560
#
_entry.id   3b104e4b7bf8207a5ade4abe17372560
#
_cell.length_a   1.000
_cell.length_b   1.000
_cell.length_c   1.000
_cell.angle_alpha   90.00
_cell.angle_beta   90.00
_cell.angle_gamma   90.00
#
_symmetry.space_group_name_H-M   'P 1'
#
loop_
_entity.id
_entity.type
_entity.pdbx_description
1 polymer ?
#
loop_
_entity_poly.entity_id
_entity_poly.type
_entity_poly.pdbx_seq_one_letter_code
_entity_poly.pdbx_strand_id
1 'polypeptide(L)'
;MTERDLDVIIFGASGFTGKYTVLKAVDLLKDYKWGIAGRSKDKLEKVLQEMGTKAEKDLSTIPIILASLDNEESLKEMASKCKVLINCVGPYRLYGEPVVKACIEAGTHQVDVTGEPQYMERMALEYNEKAKEKGAYIVSACGFDSIPADMGVVYLENHFEGTVNSVEQYFQPTTKAVKGPTVHYGTWASVVHGIANWAELGPLRKKLYKEKLPKFEPVLKERGVLHKSDVVGKWCLPFLGADRSVVYRSQRYFYETEKKRPIQLRAYVTMPSIWGAFALIFFGIMMGIMTKFSLGRKLLLDYPRIFSFGMVSKEDLSEEDMEKCNFVMHFKGNGWTEKLAEGTDTYTTKPDKEIYVKVKANNIGYGATCVALLLSAKMLISEKDKLPKEAGIFTPAAVFAKTSLIDQLVKNDWTFELVGAKEETKD
;
A
#
# COMPACT_ATOMS: atom_id res chain seq x y z
N MET A 1 -23.71 19.57 0.48
CA MET A 1 -23.01 18.72 -0.52
C MET A 1 -24.05 18.37 -1.57
N THR A 2 -23.79 18.71 -2.83
CA THR A 2 -24.63 18.25 -3.94
C THR A 2 -24.70 16.71 -3.92
N GLU A 3 -25.88 16.16 -4.11
CA GLU A 3 -26.08 14.71 -4.22
C GLU A 3 -25.23 14.19 -5.38
N ARG A 4 -24.39 13.18 -5.12
CA ARG A 4 -23.49 12.61 -6.14
C ARG A 4 -24.15 11.39 -6.75
N ASP A 5 -24.04 11.27 -8.05
CA ASP A 5 -24.71 10.20 -8.80
C ASP A 5 -24.17 8.80 -8.43
N LEU A 6 -22.88 8.73 -8.09
CA LEU A 6 -22.18 7.49 -7.77
C LEU A 6 -21.52 7.55 -6.39
N ASP A 7 -21.44 6.39 -5.75
CA ASP A 7 -20.65 6.22 -4.53
C ASP A 7 -19.16 6.07 -4.85
N VAL A 8 -18.84 5.26 -5.87
CA VAL A 8 -17.46 4.94 -6.25
C VAL A 8 -17.25 5.02 -7.75
N ILE A 9 -16.12 5.58 -8.18
CA ILE A 9 -15.62 5.44 -9.55
C ILE A 9 -14.25 4.79 -9.53
N ILE A 10 -14.04 3.76 -10.38
CA ILE A 10 -12.74 3.11 -10.59
C ILE A 10 -12.09 3.74 -11.81
N PHE A 11 -11.10 4.62 -11.59
CA PHE A 11 -10.34 5.27 -12.65
C PHE A 11 -9.12 4.44 -13.05
N GLY A 12 -8.90 4.32 -14.36
CA GLY A 12 -7.87 3.43 -14.90
C GLY A 12 -8.34 1.98 -15.02
N ALA A 13 -9.67 1.77 -15.11
CA ALA A 13 -10.31 0.45 -15.15
C ALA A 13 -9.82 -0.45 -16.30
N SER A 14 -9.31 0.11 -17.40
CA SER A 14 -8.73 -0.66 -18.52
C SER A 14 -7.27 -1.11 -18.29
N GLY A 15 -6.64 -0.66 -17.21
CA GLY A 15 -5.31 -1.12 -16.79
C GLY A 15 -5.38 -2.46 -16.05
N PHE A 16 -4.24 -3.10 -15.85
CA PHE A 16 -4.18 -4.43 -15.24
C PHE A 16 -4.82 -4.45 -13.83
N THR A 17 -4.38 -3.62 -12.90
CA THR A 17 -4.99 -3.52 -11.56
C THR A 17 -6.46 -3.10 -11.64
N GLY A 18 -6.78 -2.16 -12.54
CA GLY A 18 -8.14 -1.67 -12.72
C GLY A 18 -9.12 -2.75 -13.12
N LYS A 19 -8.77 -3.64 -14.05
CA LYS A 19 -9.62 -4.79 -14.48
C LYS A 19 -9.99 -5.69 -13.30
N TYR A 20 -8.98 -6.09 -12.49
CA TYR A 20 -9.24 -6.95 -11.34
C TYR A 20 -9.96 -6.21 -10.20
N THR A 21 -9.78 -4.90 -10.10
CA THR A 21 -10.60 -4.06 -9.19
C THR A 21 -12.06 -4.08 -9.65
N VAL A 22 -12.35 -3.97 -10.96
CA VAL A 22 -13.70 -4.11 -11.51
C VAL A 22 -14.29 -5.47 -11.19
N LEU A 23 -13.55 -6.56 -11.42
CA LEU A 23 -13.98 -7.91 -11.09
C LEU A 23 -14.41 -8.06 -9.63
N LYS A 24 -13.57 -7.60 -8.70
CA LYS A 24 -13.87 -7.66 -7.26
C LYS A 24 -14.97 -6.69 -6.82
N ALA A 25 -15.16 -5.59 -7.54
CA ALA A 25 -16.21 -4.61 -7.26
C ALA A 25 -17.61 -5.19 -7.45
N VAL A 26 -17.80 -6.16 -8.36
CA VAL A 26 -19.08 -6.82 -8.61
C VAL A 26 -19.71 -7.37 -7.34
N ASP A 27 -18.90 -7.94 -6.44
CA ASP A 27 -19.37 -8.47 -5.18
C ASP A 27 -19.20 -7.49 -4.01
N LEU A 28 -18.06 -6.82 -3.92
CA LEU A 28 -17.74 -5.95 -2.79
C LEU A 28 -18.51 -4.62 -2.80
N LEU A 29 -18.93 -4.16 -3.99
CA LEU A 29 -19.71 -2.92 -4.15
C LEU A 29 -21.16 -3.18 -4.59
N LYS A 30 -21.70 -4.39 -4.40
CA LYS A 30 -23.06 -4.76 -4.82
C LYS A 30 -24.16 -3.85 -4.25
N ASP A 31 -23.95 -3.28 -3.08
CA ASP A 31 -24.88 -2.39 -2.37
C ASP A 31 -24.58 -0.90 -2.62
N TYR A 32 -23.65 -0.58 -3.51
CA TYR A 32 -23.20 0.78 -3.84
C TYR A 32 -23.44 1.08 -5.31
N LYS A 33 -23.70 2.35 -5.61
CA LYS A 33 -23.71 2.85 -7.00
C LYS A 33 -22.24 3.09 -7.42
N TRP A 34 -21.76 2.30 -8.36
CA TRP A 34 -20.39 2.46 -8.84
C TRP A 34 -20.30 2.52 -10.36
N GLY A 35 -19.20 3.07 -10.85
CA GLY A 35 -18.91 3.18 -12.27
C GLY A 35 -17.43 3.02 -12.55
N ILE A 36 -17.06 2.99 -13.81
CA ILE A 36 -15.69 2.89 -14.28
C ILE A 36 -15.29 4.10 -15.11
N ALA A 37 -14.00 4.45 -15.06
CA ALA A 37 -13.50 5.59 -15.82
C ALA A 37 -12.15 5.31 -16.50
N GLY A 38 -11.93 6.01 -17.62
CA GLY A 38 -10.70 5.98 -18.40
C GLY A 38 -10.85 6.74 -19.70
N ARG A 39 -9.79 6.72 -20.53
CA ARG A 39 -9.71 7.56 -21.74
C ARG A 39 -10.35 6.97 -23.01
N SER A 40 -10.65 5.68 -23.04
CA SER A 40 -11.16 4.98 -24.23
C SER A 40 -12.44 4.21 -23.89
N LYS A 41 -13.55 4.63 -24.46
CA LYS A 41 -14.86 4.00 -24.29
C LYS A 41 -14.83 2.52 -24.67
N ASP A 42 -14.32 2.19 -25.85
CA ASP A 42 -14.27 0.82 -26.37
C ASP A 42 -13.48 -0.13 -25.45
N LYS A 43 -12.37 0.37 -24.85
CA LYS A 43 -11.59 -0.43 -23.90
C LYS A 43 -12.34 -0.66 -22.59
N LEU A 44 -13.11 0.32 -22.14
CA LEU A 44 -13.92 0.21 -20.91
C LEU A 44 -15.11 -0.73 -21.13
N GLU A 45 -15.79 -0.64 -22.27
CA GLU A 45 -16.86 -1.58 -22.65
C GLU A 45 -16.34 -3.02 -22.71
N LYS A 46 -15.17 -3.21 -23.33
CA LYS A 46 -14.51 -4.52 -23.36
C LYS A 46 -14.17 -5.06 -21.95
N VAL A 47 -13.74 -4.20 -21.04
CA VAL A 47 -13.49 -4.60 -19.64
C VAL A 47 -14.78 -5.04 -18.95
N LEU A 48 -15.89 -4.30 -19.11
CA LEU A 48 -17.18 -4.69 -18.53
C LEU A 48 -17.66 -6.02 -19.08
N GLN A 49 -17.51 -6.26 -20.40
CA GLN A 49 -17.84 -7.53 -21.00
C GLN A 49 -16.97 -8.68 -20.48
N GLU A 50 -15.65 -8.49 -20.44
CA GLU A 50 -14.69 -9.50 -19.95
C GLU A 50 -14.92 -9.83 -18.47
N MET A 51 -15.03 -8.82 -17.62
CA MET A 51 -15.23 -9.01 -16.20
C MET A 51 -16.64 -9.50 -15.85
N GLY A 52 -17.64 -9.09 -16.63
CA GLY A 52 -19.00 -9.62 -16.53
C GLY A 52 -19.07 -11.11 -16.84
N THR A 53 -18.38 -11.55 -17.89
CA THR A 53 -18.28 -12.98 -18.21
C THR A 53 -17.61 -13.76 -17.10
N LYS A 54 -16.51 -13.24 -16.54
CA LYS A 54 -15.78 -13.88 -15.42
C LYS A 54 -16.58 -13.94 -14.12
N ALA A 55 -17.37 -12.91 -13.85
CA ALA A 55 -18.22 -12.82 -12.67
C ALA A 55 -19.59 -13.49 -12.85
N GLU A 56 -19.89 -14.00 -14.06
CA GLU A 56 -21.22 -14.52 -14.44
C GLU A 56 -22.34 -13.51 -14.16
N LYS A 57 -22.08 -12.22 -14.43
CA LYS A 57 -23.00 -11.10 -14.20
C LYS A 57 -23.04 -10.15 -15.38
N ASP A 58 -24.22 -9.60 -15.67
CA ASP A 58 -24.36 -8.52 -16.65
C ASP A 58 -23.88 -7.20 -16.04
N LEU A 59 -22.79 -6.65 -16.61
CA LEU A 59 -22.23 -5.35 -16.24
C LEU A 59 -22.52 -4.26 -17.28
N SER A 60 -23.41 -4.50 -18.27
CA SER A 60 -23.72 -3.54 -19.35
C SER A 60 -24.33 -2.23 -18.83
N THR A 61 -24.95 -2.26 -17.66
CA THR A 61 -25.59 -1.09 -17.02
C THR A 61 -24.62 -0.26 -16.15
N ILE A 62 -23.36 -0.71 -15.95
CA ILE A 62 -22.38 0.02 -15.17
C ILE A 62 -21.98 1.30 -15.91
N PRO A 63 -22.09 2.48 -15.29
CA PRO A 63 -21.74 3.75 -15.93
C PRO A 63 -20.27 3.83 -16.35
N ILE A 64 -20.04 4.30 -17.57
CA ILE A 64 -18.73 4.59 -18.12
C ILE A 64 -18.52 6.11 -18.16
N ILE A 65 -17.45 6.57 -17.53
CA ILE A 65 -17.05 7.97 -17.48
C ILE A 65 -15.76 8.15 -18.29
N LEU A 66 -15.77 9.05 -19.28
CA LEU A 66 -14.57 9.35 -20.06
C LEU A 66 -13.75 10.43 -19.34
N ALA A 67 -12.52 10.09 -19.00
CA ALA A 67 -11.58 11.00 -18.37
C ALA A 67 -10.14 10.70 -18.81
N SER A 68 -9.35 11.75 -19.05
CA SER A 68 -7.95 11.65 -19.47
C SER A 68 -7.06 12.54 -18.62
N LEU A 69 -5.85 12.07 -18.33
CA LEU A 69 -4.83 12.84 -17.61
C LEU A 69 -4.42 14.12 -18.35
N ASP A 70 -4.57 14.16 -19.66
CA ASP A 70 -4.24 15.30 -20.51
C ASP A 70 -5.38 16.35 -20.57
N ASN A 71 -6.50 16.09 -19.86
CA ASN A 71 -7.67 16.96 -19.84
C ASN A 71 -8.16 17.14 -18.40
N GLU A 72 -7.72 18.24 -17.76
CA GLU A 72 -8.05 18.56 -16.37
C GLU A 72 -9.57 18.68 -16.12
N GLU A 73 -10.32 19.22 -17.09
CA GLU A 73 -11.76 19.39 -16.96
C GLU A 73 -12.46 18.02 -16.87
N SER A 74 -12.04 17.06 -17.71
CA SER A 74 -12.58 15.70 -17.64
C SER A 74 -12.29 15.01 -16.31
N LEU A 75 -11.13 15.28 -15.68
CA LEU A 75 -10.81 14.76 -14.35
C LEU A 75 -11.69 15.39 -13.27
N LYS A 76 -11.95 16.70 -13.34
CA LYS A 76 -12.83 17.41 -12.41
C LYS A 76 -14.27 16.92 -12.54
N GLU A 77 -14.76 16.79 -13.78
CA GLU A 77 -16.08 16.25 -14.04
C GLU A 77 -16.23 14.83 -13.49
N MET A 78 -15.25 13.95 -13.75
CA MET A 78 -15.22 12.59 -13.20
C MET A 78 -15.25 12.62 -11.67
N ALA A 79 -14.37 13.40 -11.04
CA ALA A 79 -14.28 13.48 -9.58
C ALA A 79 -15.57 14.02 -8.96
N SER A 80 -16.26 14.97 -9.60
CA SER A 80 -17.52 15.53 -9.10
C SER A 80 -18.69 14.55 -9.06
N LYS A 81 -18.61 13.45 -9.83
CA LYS A 81 -19.70 12.45 -9.95
C LYS A 81 -19.70 11.38 -8.87
N CYS A 82 -18.66 11.25 -8.05
CA CYS A 82 -18.57 10.20 -7.03
C CYS A 82 -18.18 10.70 -5.65
N LYS A 83 -18.50 9.92 -4.62
CA LYS A 83 -18.05 10.16 -3.23
C LYS A 83 -16.60 9.78 -3.05
N VAL A 84 -16.17 8.63 -3.63
CA VAL A 84 -14.81 8.12 -3.57
C VAL A 84 -14.32 7.75 -4.95
N LEU A 85 -13.13 8.22 -5.33
CA LEU A 85 -12.43 7.82 -6.52
C LEU A 85 -11.36 6.78 -6.17
N ILE A 86 -11.42 5.62 -6.80
CA ILE A 86 -10.36 4.61 -6.76
C ILE A 86 -9.42 4.87 -7.93
N ASN A 87 -8.19 5.30 -7.65
CA ASN A 87 -7.21 5.61 -8.67
C ASN A 87 -6.25 4.43 -8.92
N CYS A 88 -6.40 3.75 -10.07
CA CYS A 88 -5.53 2.66 -10.51
C CYS A 88 -4.52 3.10 -11.59
N VAL A 89 -4.31 4.41 -11.79
CA VAL A 89 -3.44 4.94 -12.85
C VAL A 89 -2.04 5.22 -12.31
N GLY A 90 -1.11 4.32 -12.55
CA GLY A 90 0.31 4.47 -12.21
C GLY A 90 1.23 4.48 -13.45
N PRO A 91 2.54 4.77 -13.30
CA PRO A 91 3.25 5.22 -12.10
C PRO A 91 2.73 6.53 -11.52
N TYR A 92 2.49 6.55 -10.21
CA TYR A 92 1.82 7.69 -9.55
C TYR A 92 2.67 8.96 -9.53
N ARG A 93 3.99 8.81 -9.47
CA ARG A 93 4.92 9.94 -9.61
C ARG A 93 4.68 10.75 -10.88
N LEU A 94 4.27 10.09 -11.97
CA LEU A 94 4.06 10.71 -13.28
C LEU A 94 2.61 11.17 -13.48
N TYR A 95 1.65 10.41 -12.94
CA TYR A 95 0.24 10.52 -13.31
C TYR A 95 -0.71 10.78 -12.14
N GLY A 96 -0.26 10.67 -10.90
CA GLY A 96 -1.14 10.74 -9.73
C GLY A 96 -1.57 12.14 -9.35
N GLU A 97 -0.70 13.15 -9.51
CA GLU A 97 -0.96 14.52 -9.04
C GLU A 97 -2.20 15.18 -9.67
N PRO A 98 -2.44 15.12 -11.01
CA PRO A 98 -3.64 15.70 -11.59
C PRO A 98 -4.94 15.11 -11.03
N VAL A 99 -4.94 13.82 -10.69
CA VAL A 99 -6.09 13.14 -10.10
C VAL A 99 -6.34 13.60 -8.67
N VAL A 100 -5.28 13.73 -7.87
CA VAL A 100 -5.37 14.27 -6.50
C VAL A 100 -5.93 15.70 -6.51
N LYS A 101 -5.44 16.57 -7.40
CA LYS A 101 -5.95 17.94 -7.57
C LYS A 101 -7.45 17.93 -7.87
N ALA A 102 -7.87 17.15 -8.85
CA ALA A 102 -9.28 17.07 -9.26
C ALA A 102 -10.18 16.57 -8.11
N CYS A 103 -9.72 15.54 -7.37
CA CYS A 103 -10.45 15.04 -6.21
C CYS A 103 -10.58 16.09 -5.10
N ILE A 104 -9.49 16.80 -4.77
CA ILE A 104 -9.51 17.85 -3.76
C ILE A 104 -10.43 18.99 -4.18
N GLU A 105 -10.33 19.47 -5.41
CA GLU A 105 -11.18 20.56 -5.92
C GLU A 105 -12.68 20.19 -5.86
N ALA A 106 -13.02 18.94 -6.17
CA ALA A 106 -14.37 18.43 -6.11
C ALA A 106 -14.84 18.07 -4.68
N GLY A 107 -13.95 18.05 -3.67
CA GLY A 107 -14.25 17.54 -2.33
C GLY A 107 -14.54 16.01 -2.36
N THR A 108 -13.93 15.29 -3.28
CA THR A 108 -14.07 13.84 -3.46
C THR A 108 -12.97 13.13 -2.72
N HIS A 109 -13.29 12.04 -2.04
CA HIS A 109 -12.27 11.20 -1.41
C HIS A 109 -11.55 10.37 -2.46
N GLN A 110 -10.28 10.02 -2.21
CA GLN A 110 -9.50 9.17 -3.10
C GLN A 110 -8.78 8.07 -2.32
N VAL A 111 -8.71 6.89 -2.93
CA VAL A 111 -7.80 5.81 -2.53
C VAL A 111 -6.97 5.37 -3.73
N ASP A 112 -5.72 4.96 -3.49
CA ASP A 112 -4.82 4.45 -4.53
C ASP A 112 -3.92 3.32 -4.01
N VAL A 113 -3.18 2.66 -4.91
CA VAL A 113 -2.28 1.54 -4.59
C VAL A 113 -0.81 1.89 -4.81
N THR A 114 -0.43 3.15 -4.63
CA THR A 114 0.95 3.56 -4.82
C THR A 114 1.90 2.92 -3.81
N GLY A 115 3.05 2.46 -4.29
CA GLY A 115 4.20 2.09 -3.48
C GLY A 115 5.36 3.11 -3.59
N GLU A 116 5.07 4.37 -3.92
CA GLU A 116 6.05 5.41 -4.25
C GLU A 116 6.13 6.48 -3.14
N PRO A 117 7.06 6.36 -2.15
CA PRO A 117 7.15 7.31 -1.02
C PRO A 117 7.30 8.77 -1.44
N GLN A 118 8.05 9.05 -2.52
CA GLN A 118 8.22 10.44 -3.00
C GLN A 118 6.89 11.04 -3.43
N TYR A 119 6.05 10.30 -4.14
CA TYR A 119 4.74 10.75 -4.55
C TYR A 119 3.85 11.03 -3.34
N MET A 120 3.72 10.06 -2.44
CA MET A 120 2.89 10.19 -1.24
C MET A 120 3.29 11.38 -0.37
N GLU A 121 4.59 11.52 -0.11
CA GLU A 121 5.12 12.58 0.75
C GLU A 121 5.05 13.94 0.06
N ARG A 122 5.22 14.02 -1.27
CA ARG A 122 5.03 15.24 -2.05
C ARG A 122 3.57 15.68 -2.04
N MET A 123 2.63 14.78 -2.27
CA MET A 123 1.21 15.12 -2.20
C MET A 123 0.84 15.66 -0.82
N ALA A 124 1.32 15.03 0.25
CA ALA A 124 1.10 15.50 1.60
C ALA A 124 1.69 16.90 1.84
N LEU A 125 2.90 17.19 1.35
CA LEU A 125 3.52 18.50 1.49
C LEU A 125 2.76 19.61 0.74
N GLU A 126 2.31 19.32 -0.48
CA GLU A 126 1.78 20.33 -1.39
C GLU A 126 0.27 20.54 -1.25
N TYR A 127 -0.48 19.50 -0.87
CA TYR A 127 -1.93 19.51 -0.97
C TYR A 127 -2.68 19.21 0.34
N ASN A 128 -2.00 18.86 1.45
CA ASN A 128 -2.68 18.49 2.69
C ASN A 128 -3.64 19.56 3.20
N GLU A 129 -3.22 20.82 3.23
CA GLU A 129 -4.07 21.92 3.73
C GLU A 129 -5.29 22.16 2.83
N LYS A 130 -5.12 22.08 1.50
CA LYS A 130 -6.24 22.16 0.56
C LYS A 130 -7.21 20.99 0.73
N ALA A 131 -6.69 19.79 0.97
CA ALA A 131 -7.52 18.60 1.22
C ALA A 131 -8.34 18.77 2.51
N LYS A 132 -7.76 19.34 3.58
CA LYS A 132 -8.49 19.69 4.81
C LYS A 132 -9.61 20.70 4.54
N GLU A 133 -9.30 21.82 3.87
CA GLU A 133 -10.26 22.88 3.52
C GLU A 133 -11.44 22.33 2.72
N LYS A 134 -11.21 21.38 1.83
CA LYS A 134 -12.23 20.79 0.97
C LYS A 134 -12.93 19.56 1.57
N GLY A 135 -12.49 19.10 2.74
CA GLY A 135 -13.04 17.91 3.38
C GLY A 135 -12.75 16.62 2.62
N ALA A 136 -11.67 16.57 1.81
CA ALA A 136 -11.30 15.44 1.00
C ALA A 136 -10.27 14.54 1.72
N TYR A 137 -10.61 13.26 1.92
CA TYR A 137 -9.66 12.26 2.40
C TYR A 137 -8.95 11.66 1.18
N ILE A 138 -7.64 11.84 1.10
CA ILE A 138 -6.77 11.26 0.08
C ILE A 138 -5.89 10.23 0.77
N VAL A 139 -6.15 8.94 0.53
CA VAL A 139 -5.45 7.85 1.21
C VAL A 139 -4.66 7.04 0.21
N SER A 140 -3.35 7.17 0.28
CA SER A 140 -2.44 6.44 -0.61
C SER A 140 -2.02 5.10 -0.03
N ALA A 141 -1.49 4.21 -0.87
CA ALA A 141 -0.94 2.91 -0.50
C ALA A 141 -1.97 1.94 0.10
N CYS A 142 -3.21 1.95 -0.42
CA CYS A 142 -4.28 1.04 -0.01
C CYS A 142 -4.21 -0.36 -0.67
N GLY A 143 -3.03 -0.80 -1.10
CA GLY A 143 -2.78 -2.11 -1.69
C GLY A 143 -1.90 -3.00 -0.82
N PHE A 144 -1.46 -4.10 -1.42
CA PHE A 144 -0.65 -5.13 -0.76
C PHE A 144 0.62 -4.58 -0.10
N ASP A 145 1.36 -3.67 -0.75
CA ASP A 145 2.65 -3.21 -0.19
C ASP A 145 2.50 -2.66 1.24
N SER A 146 1.46 -1.92 1.52
CA SER A 146 1.39 -1.15 2.77
C SER A 146 0.22 -1.50 3.68
N ILE A 147 -0.92 -1.97 3.16
CA ILE A 147 -2.04 -2.38 4.02
C ILE A 147 -1.63 -3.45 5.03
N PRO A 148 -0.97 -4.57 4.65
CA PRO A 148 -0.59 -5.58 5.62
C PRO A 148 0.48 -5.08 6.61
N ALA A 149 1.36 -4.17 6.18
CA ALA A 149 2.37 -3.58 7.06
C ALA A 149 1.75 -2.63 8.09
N ASP A 150 0.99 -1.65 7.61
CA ASP A 150 0.44 -0.57 8.43
C ASP A 150 -0.68 -1.07 9.35
N MET A 151 -1.65 -1.84 8.80
CA MET A 151 -2.72 -2.44 9.59
C MET A 151 -2.24 -3.63 10.41
N GLY A 152 -1.16 -4.31 10.02
CA GLY A 152 -0.50 -5.35 10.82
C GLY A 152 0.10 -4.79 12.11
N VAL A 153 0.71 -3.60 12.05
CA VAL A 153 1.19 -2.89 13.24
C VAL A 153 0.02 -2.47 14.14
N VAL A 154 -1.08 -1.98 13.56
CA VAL A 154 -2.31 -1.66 14.31
C VAL A 154 -2.88 -2.91 14.98
N TYR A 155 -2.98 -4.02 14.26
CA TYR A 155 -3.46 -5.28 14.82
C TYR A 155 -2.57 -5.76 15.98
N LEU A 156 -1.26 -5.73 15.81
CA LEU A 156 -0.28 -6.09 16.83
C LEU A 156 -0.46 -5.23 18.08
N GLU A 157 -0.55 -3.91 17.91
CA GLU A 157 -0.69 -2.98 19.02
C GLU A 157 -1.99 -3.19 19.79
N ASN A 158 -3.11 -3.41 19.11
CA ASN A 158 -4.41 -3.65 19.72
C ASN A 158 -4.44 -4.94 20.58
N HIS A 159 -3.53 -5.89 20.32
CA HIS A 159 -3.43 -7.15 21.06
C HIS A 159 -2.22 -7.22 22.01
N PHE A 160 -1.46 -6.13 22.12
CA PHE A 160 -0.23 -6.15 22.92
C PHE A 160 -0.48 -6.12 24.44
N GLU A 161 -1.58 -5.51 24.88
CA GLU A 161 -1.90 -5.33 26.32
C GLU A 161 -0.71 -4.77 27.10
N GLY A 162 -0.36 -3.53 26.84
CA GLY A 162 0.80 -2.82 27.40
C GLY A 162 1.23 -1.68 26.49
N THR A 163 2.54 -1.42 26.41
CA THR A 163 3.09 -0.41 25.50
C THR A 163 4.07 -1.03 24.53
N VAL A 164 3.79 -0.95 23.25
CA VAL A 164 4.71 -1.40 22.19
C VAL A 164 5.83 -0.37 22.01
N ASN A 165 7.08 -0.81 22.05
CA ASN A 165 8.24 0.03 21.74
C ASN A 165 8.63 -0.08 20.26
N SER A 166 8.65 -1.31 19.75
CA SER A 166 9.21 -1.58 18.44
C SER A 166 8.62 -2.83 17.80
N VAL A 167 8.68 -2.86 16.47
CA VAL A 167 8.22 -3.98 15.64
C VAL A 167 9.30 -4.30 14.61
N GLU A 168 9.66 -5.57 14.48
CA GLU A 168 10.38 -6.11 13.34
C GLU A 168 9.39 -6.84 12.43
N GLN A 169 9.35 -6.44 11.18
CA GLN A 169 8.49 -6.99 10.13
C GLN A 169 9.33 -7.83 9.17
N TYR A 170 8.86 -9.02 8.83
CA TYR A 170 9.51 -9.94 7.89
C TYR A 170 8.53 -10.32 6.80
N PHE A 171 8.72 -9.75 5.61
CA PHE A 171 7.97 -10.12 4.43
C PHE A 171 8.50 -11.42 3.84
N GLN A 172 7.67 -12.43 3.78
CA GLN A 172 7.98 -13.72 3.19
C GLN A 172 7.07 -13.99 1.99
N PRO A 173 7.59 -13.87 0.75
CA PRO A 173 6.87 -14.37 -0.41
C PRO A 173 6.77 -15.90 -0.30
N THR A 174 5.57 -16.43 -0.51
CA THR A 174 5.28 -17.87 -0.49
C THR A 174 4.76 -18.31 -1.85
N THR A 175 5.49 -17.91 -2.89
CA THR A 175 5.17 -18.25 -4.28
C THR A 175 5.46 -19.73 -4.53
N LYS A 176 4.46 -20.49 -4.93
CA LYS A 176 4.64 -21.86 -5.43
C LYS A 176 5.25 -21.79 -6.82
N ALA A 177 5.77 -22.93 -7.33
CA ALA A 177 6.41 -22.97 -8.65
C ALA A 177 5.55 -22.32 -9.74
N VAL A 178 6.01 -21.16 -10.20
CA VAL A 178 5.39 -20.35 -11.25
C VAL A 178 6.18 -20.52 -12.53
N LYS A 179 5.51 -20.69 -13.66
CA LYS A 179 6.15 -20.89 -14.96
C LYS A 179 6.38 -19.58 -15.73
N GLY A 180 5.60 -18.56 -15.42
CA GLY A 180 5.59 -17.27 -16.11
C GLY A 180 6.04 -16.10 -15.24
N PRO A 181 5.89 -14.86 -15.78
CA PRO A 181 6.13 -13.64 -15.03
C PRO A 181 5.17 -13.52 -13.84
N THR A 182 5.67 -12.93 -12.74
CA THR A 182 4.90 -12.72 -11.50
C THR A 182 4.65 -11.25 -11.19
N VAL A 183 5.30 -10.34 -11.91
CA VAL A 183 5.22 -8.89 -11.71
C VAL A 183 4.81 -8.20 -13.00
N HIS A 184 3.78 -7.37 -12.92
CA HIS A 184 3.34 -6.56 -14.04
C HIS A 184 4.26 -5.36 -14.27
N TYR A 185 4.38 -4.93 -15.53
CA TYR A 185 5.23 -3.81 -15.95
C TYR A 185 5.00 -2.51 -15.17
N GLY A 186 3.75 -2.20 -14.77
CA GLY A 186 3.46 -1.01 -13.97
C GLY A 186 4.26 -0.95 -12.67
N THR A 187 4.31 -2.06 -11.92
CA THR A 187 5.11 -2.17 -10.68
C THR A 187 6.60 -2.00 -10.97
N TRP A 188 7.11 -2.64 -12.02
CA TRP A 188 8.50 -2.47 -12.43
C TRP A 188 8.87 -1.03 -12.76
N ALA A 189 8.03 -0.33 -13.52
CA ALA A 189 8.24 1.07 -13.87
C ALA A 189 8.28 1.95 -12.62
N SER A 190 7.37 1.75 -11.66
CA SER A 190 7.40 2.46 -10.37
C SER A 190 8.69 2.20 -9.59
N VAL A 191 9.20 0.96 -9.56
CA VAL A 191 10.48 0.62 -8.91
C VAL A 191 11.64 1.34 -9.61
N VAL A 192 11.73 1.30 -10.94
CA VAL A 192 12.79 1.98 -11.71
C VAL A 192 12.79 3.48 -11.43
N HIS A 193 11.62 4.12 -11.49
CA HIS A 193 11.49 5.54 -11.20
C HIS A 193 11.76 5.88 -9.73
N GLY A 194 11.32 5.02 -8.81
CA GLY A 194 11.57 5.18 -7.38
C GLY A 194 13.05 5.17 -7.03
N ILE A 195 13.81 4.20 -7.55
CA ILE A 195 15.26 4.10 -7.34
C ILE A 195 15.98 5.30 -8.01
N ALA A 196 15.60 5.65 -9.23
CA ALA A 196 16.20 6.76 -9.97
C ALA A 196 16.11 8.09 -9.21
N ASN A 197 15.07 8.30 -8.44
CA ASN A 197 14.77 9.56 -7.77
C ASN A 197 14.85 9.45 -6.23
N TRP A 198 15.47 8.41 -5.71
CA TRP A 198 15.59 8.17 -4.25
C TRP A 198 16.17 9.36 -3.48
N ALA A 199 17.12 10.10 -4.09
CA ALA A 199 17.77 11.24 -3.48
C ALA A 199 16.81 12.41 -3.16
N GLU A 200 15.64 12.47 -3.78
CA GLU A 200 14.64 13.51 -3.52
C GLU A 200 13.97 13.38 -2.16
N LEU A 201 13.93 12.17 -1.58
CA LEU A 201 13.27 11.93 -0.31
C LEU A 201 13.86 12.72 0.86
N GLY A 202 15.17 12.88 0.91
CA GLY A 202 15.82 13.61 2.00
C GLY A 202 15.38 15.08 2.07
N PRO A 203 15.55 15.87 0.99
CA PRO A 203 15.07 17.26 0.91
C PRO A 203 13.56 17.40 1.11
N LEU A 204 12.76 16.48 0.54
CA LEU A 204 11.31 16.46 0.67
C LEU A 204 10.89 16.32 2.14
N ARG A 205 11.45 15.35 2.85
CA ARG A 205 11.17 15.09 4.27
C ARG A 205 11.55 16.25 5.19
N LYS A 206 12.64 16.96 4.86
CA LYS A 206 13.02 18.18 5.61
C LYS A 206 11.98 19.30 5.49
N LYS A 207 11.28 19.38 4.34
CA LYS A 207 10.19 20.35 4.14
C LYS A 207 8.89 19.87 4.78
N LEU A 208 8.56 18.59 4.63
CA LEU A 208 7.34 17.99 5.14
C LEU A 208 7.31 17.94 6.66
N TYR A 209 8.42 17.56 7.28
CA TYR A 209 8.56 17.41 8.73
C TYR A 209 9.41 18.52 9.32
N LYS A 210 8.79 19.69 9.58
CA LYS A 210 9.46 20.85 10.19
C LYS A 210 10.00 20.52 11.58
N GLU A 211 9.23 19.77 12.36
CA GLU A 211 9.61 19.31 13.68
C GLU A 211 10.02 17.84 13.62
N LYS A 212 11.17 17.52 14.25
CA LYS A 212 11.59 16.14 14.38
C LYS A 212 10.83 15.48 15.53
N LEU A 213 10.46 14.22 15.34
CA LEU A 213 9.98 13.44 16.46
C LEU A 213 11.10 13.33 17.53
N PRO A 214 10.74 13.30 18.82
CA PRO A 214 11.70 12.98 19.89
C PRO A 214 12.40 11.65 19.62
N LYS A 215 13.57 11.48 20.25
CA LYS A 215 14.25 10.17 20.24
C LYS A 215 13.59 9.29 21.28
N PHE A 216 12.93 8.24 20.83
CA PHE A 216 12.31 7.26 21.71
C PHE A 216 13.31 6.17 22.08
N GLU A 217 13.49 5.96 23.37
CA GLU A 217 14.39 4.93 23.91
C GLU A 217 13.62 3.86 24.68
N PRO A 218 14.09 2.60 24.63
CA PRO A 218 15.25 2.11 23.89
C PRO A 218 15.07 2.11 22.37
N VAL A 219 16.13 2.47 21.64
CA VAL A 219 16.11 2.51 20.17
C VAL A 219 16.14 1.09 19.61
N LEU A 220 15.26 0.81 18.64
CA LEU A 220 15.32 -0.44 17.88
C LEU A 220 16.59 -0.47 17.00
N LYS A 221 17.54 -1.30 17.38
CA LYS A 221 18.81 -1.46 16.67
C LYS A 221 18.58 -2.08 15.29
N GLU A 222 19.31 -1.60 14.30
CA GLU A 222 19.35 -2.24 12.99
C GLU A 222 20.12 -3.56 13.08
N ARG A 223 19.57 -4.59 12.44
CA ARG A 223 20.30 -5.82 12.19
C ARG A 223 21.27 -5.60 11.01
N GLY A 224 22.30 -6.43 10.88
CA GLY A 224 23.18 -6.38 9.71
C GLY A 224 22.40 -6.48 8.39
N VAL A 225 22.96 -5.92 7.31
CA VAL A 225 22.34 -5.95 5.99
C VAL A 225 21.93 -7.37 5.58
N LEU A 226 22.77 -8.34 5.86
CA LEU A 226 22.47 -9.76 5.69
C LEU A 226 22.53 -10.44 7.07
N HIS A 227 21.41 -11.02 7.49
CA HIS A 227 21.34 -11.74 8.77
C HIS A 227 20.35 -12.91 8.66
N LYS A 228 20.50 -13.88 9.55
CA LYS A 228 19.52 -14.95 9.73
C LYS A 228 18.56 -14.54 10.84
N SER A 229 17.25 -14.51 10.54
CA SER A 229 16.25 -14.13 11.53
C SER A 229 15.98 -15.28 12.51
N ASP A 230 15.88 -14.93 13.78
CA ASP A 230 15.43 -15.80 14.87
C ASP A 230 13.89 -15.97 14.90
N VAL A 231 13.16 -15.10 14.19
CA VAL A 231 11.69 -15.12 14.09
C VAL A 231 11.22 -16.11 13.03
N VAL A 232 11.84 -16.08 11.84
CA VAL A 232 11.40 -16.85 10.68
C VAL A 232 12.41 -17.91 10.23
N GLY A 233 13.57 -18.02 10.92
CA GLY A 233 14.60 -19.03 10.62
C GLY A 233 15.30 -18.86 9.26
N LYS A 234 15.02 -17.78 8.50
CA LYS A 234 15.48 -17.55 7.13
C LYS A 234 16.52 -16.44 7.05
N TRP A 235 17.26 -16.39 5.95
CA TRP A 235 18.11 -15.25 5.62
C TRP A 235 17.25 -14.06 5.29
N CYS A 236 17.67 -12.88 5.74
CA CYS A 236 16.90 -11.64 5.61
C CYS A 236 17.79 -10.50 5.12
N LEU A 237 17.19 -9.64 4.33
CA LEU A 237 17.73 -8.36 3.86
C LEU A 237 16.76 -7.23 4.24
N PRO A 238 17.22 -5.98 4.35
CA PRO A 238 16.32 -4.84 4.51
C PRO A 238 15.29 -4.79 3.36
N PHE A 239 14.03 -4.61 3.70
CA PHE A 239 12.97 -4.38 2.72
C PHE A 239 12.98 -2.92 2.29
N LEU A 240 13.19 -2.68 0.99
CA LEU A 240 13.32 -1.33 0.42
C LEU A 240 12.00 -0.78 -0.15
N GLY A 241 10.86 -1.47 0.09
CA GLY A 241 9.53 -1.01 -0.31
C GLY A 241 9.02 0.17 0.53
N ALA A 242 7.75 0.52 0.32
CA ALA A 242 7.12 1.68 0.95
C ALA A 242 6.78 1.50 2.43
N ASP A 243 6.69 0.27 2.94
CA ASP A 243 6.17 -0.10 4.25
C ASP A 243 6.70 0.77 5.39
N ARG A 244 8.03 0.87 5.49
CA ARG A 244 8.66 1.67 6.55
C ARG A 244 8.27 3.15 6.49
N SER A 245 8.12 3.71 5.29
CA SER A 245 7.71 5.11 5.11
C SER A 245 6.24 5.30 5.50
N VAL A 246 5.39 4.36 5.11
CA VAL A 246 3.95 4.40 5.40
C VAL A 246 3.71 4.26 6.89
N VAL A 247 4.25 3.22 7.53
CA VAL A 247 4.11 3.02 8.98
C VAL A 247 4.69 4.19 9.78
N TYR A 248 5.87 4.71 9.40
CA TYR A 248 6.45 5.89 10.07
C TYR A 248 5.51 7.10 10.02
N ARG A 249 4.86 7.35 8.88
CA ARG A 249 3.90 8.45 8.72
C ARG A 249 2.64 8.24 9.56
N SER A 250 2.13 7.01 9.62
CA SER A 250 1.00 6.66 10.48
C SER A 250 1.33 6.86 11.96
N GLN A 251 2.50 6.37 12.39
CA GLN A 251 2.96 6.53 13.78
C GLN A 251 3.20 8.00 14.14
N ARG A 252 3.73 8.79 13.21
CA ARG A 252 3.87 10.23 13.38
C ARG A 252 2.50 10.91 13.53
N TYR A 253 1.54 10.54 12.70
CA TYR A 253 0.18 11.05 12.80
C TYR A 253 -0.42 10.79 14.19
N PHE A 254 -0.32 9.57 14.71
CA PHE A 254 -0.81 9.23 16.04
C PHE A 254 -0.09 10.00 17.15
N TYR A 255 1.22 10.21 17.02
CA TYR A 255 1.95 11.05 17.97
C TYR A 255 1.48 12.51 17.95
N GLU A 256 1.31 13.09 16.79
CA GLU A 256 0.92 14.50 16.65
C GLU A 256 -0.53 14.74 17.12
N THR A 257 -1.45 13.82 16.83
CA THR A 257 -2.88 13.98 17.12
C THR A 257 -3.33 13.38 18.45
N GLU A 258 -2.74 12.26 18.85
CA GLU A 258 -3.18 11.48 20.02
C GLU A 258 -2.10 11.42 21.12
N LYS A 259 -0.95 12.02 20.90
CA LYS A 259 0.24 11.94 21.79
C LYS A 259 0.72 10.52 22.07
N LYS A 260 0.36 9.59 21.21
CA LYS A 260 0.70 8.19 21.33
C LYS A 260 2.19 7.97 21.03
N ARG A 261 2.89 7.18 21.87
CA ARG A 261 4.29 6.85 21.64
C ARG A 261 4.44 6.13 20.29
N PRO A 262 5.29 6.64 19.36
CA PRO A 262 5.46 6.00 18.06
C PRO A 262 6.14 4.64 18.17
N ILE A 263 5.61 3.66 17.46
CA ILE A 263 6.21 2.33 17.31
C ILE A 263 7.33 2.41 16.30
N GLN A 264 8.53 1.99 16.70
CA GLN A 264 9.70 1.94 15.83
C GLN A 264 9.61 0.70 14.93
N LEU A 265 9.74 0.85 13.61
CA LEU A 265 9.66 -0.26 12.65
C LEU A 265 10.98 -0.53 11.95
N ARG A 266 11.33 -1.81 11.83
CA ARG A 266 12.32 -2.33 10.87
C ARG A 266 11.65 -3.37 9.99
N ALA A 267 11.76 -3.21 8.68
CA ALA A 267 11.17 -4.09 7.70
C ALA A 267 12.26 -4.87 6.93
N TYR A 268 12.05 -6.15 6.81
CA TYR A 268 12.97 -7.10 6.18
C TYR A 268 12.21 -7.96 5.16
N VAL A 269 12.92 -8.43 4.14
CA VAL A 269 12.46 -9.46 3.20
C VAL A 269 13.23 -10.76 3.45
N THR A 270 12.52 -11.89 3.42
CA THR A 270 13.13 -13.19 3.63
C THR A 270 13.61 -13.78 2.32
N MET A 271 14.72 -14.49 2.39
CA MET A 271 15.32 -15.19 1.26
C MET A 271 15.39 -16.71 1.52
N PRO A 272 15.12 -17.54 0.52
CA PRO A 272 15.14 -18.99 0.68
C PRO A 272 16.56 -19.53 0.95
N SER A 273 17.58 -18.82 0.48
CA SER A 273 18.99 -19.21 0.65
C SER A 273 19.90 -17.99 0.73
N ILE A 274 21.11 -18.20 1.23
CA ILE A 274 22.14 -17.14 1.26
C ILE A 274 22.53 -16.72 -0.17
N TRP A 275 22.51 -17.64 -1.13
CA TRP A 275 22.81 -17.34 -2.54
C TRP A 275 21.74 -16.46 -3.17
N GLY A 276 20.46 -16.70 -2.83
CA GLY A 276 19.36 -15.81 -3.21
C GLY A 276 19.52 -14.40 -2.63
N ALA A 277 20.02 -14.30 -1.40
CA ALA A 277 20.30 -13.00 -0.79
C ALA A 277 21.43 -12.25 -1.55
N PHE A 278 22.53 -12.92 -1.89
CA PHE A 278 23.59 -12.32 -2.71
C PHE A 278 23.09 -11.91 -4.11
N ALA A 279 22.26 -12.74 -4.74
CA ALA A 279 21.67 -12.42 -6.04
C ALA A 279 20.77 -11.15 -5.95
N LEU A 280 19.99 -11.00 -4.89
CA LEU A 280 19.17 -9.81 -4.67
C LEU A 280 20.02 -8.56 -4.39
N ILE A 281 21.10 -8.68 -3.63
CA ILE A 281 22.06 -7.59 -3.40
C ILE A 281 22.69 -7.15 -4.72
N PHE A 282 23.20 -8.11 -5.52
CA PHE A 282 23.78 -7.83 -6.84
C PHE A 282 22.77 -7.13 -7.76
N PHE A 283 21.55 -7.64 -7.82
CA PHE A 283 20.45 -7.04 -8.56
C PHE A 283 20.17 -5.61 -8.11
N GLY A 284 20.11 -5.34 -6.80
CA GLY A 284 19.92 -4.02 -6.25
C GLY A 284 21.04 -3.03 -6.63
N ILE A 285 22.30 -3.49 -6.60
CA ILE A 285 23.45 -2.68 -7.04
C ILE A 285 23.35 -2.37 -8.54
N MET A 286 23.07 -3.38 -9.37
CA MET A 286 22.86 -3.21 -10.81
C MET A 286 21.78 -2.17 -11.12
N MET A 287 20.61 -2.32 -10.48
CA MET A 287 19.50 -1.37 -10.59
C MET A 287 19.91 0.04 -10.15
N GLY A 288 20.61 0.16 -9.02
CA GLY A 288 21.10 1.44 -8.50
C GLY A 288 22.07 2.14 -9.45
N ILE A 289 22.93 1.40 -10.14
CA ILE A 289 23.85 1.95 -11.15
C ILE A 289 23.09 2.35 -12.41
N MET A 290 22.28 1.45 -12.98
CA MET A 290 21.59 1.67 -14.25
C MET A 290 20.59 2.84 -14.15
N THR A 291 19.91 3.00 -13.03
CA THR A 291 18.91 4.07 -12.85
C THR A 291 19.52 5.47 -12.78
N LYS A 292 20.82 5.62 -12.52
CA LYS A 292 21.50 6.93 -12.55
C LYS A 292 21.59 7.51 -13.96
N PHE A 293 21.64 6.67 -14.98
CA PHE A 293 21.85 7.11 -16.36
C PHE A 293 20.52 7.01 -17.15
N SER A 294 20.28 7.99 -18.04
CA SER A 294 19.08 7.99 -18.90
C SER A 294 19.00 6.74 -19.79
N LEU A 295 20.13 6.33 -20.39
CA LEU A 295 20.21 5.12 -21.20
C LEU A 295 19.89 3.87 -20.35
N GLY A 296 20.42 3.76 -19.14
CA GLY A 296 20.18 2.64 -18.26
C GLY A 296 18.70 2.53 -17.87
N ARG A 297 18.05 3.67 -17.51
CA ARG A 297 16.61 3.72 -17.25
C ARG A 297 15.80 3.28 -18.47
N LYS A 298 16.17 3.78 -19.67
CA LYS A 298 15.51 3.38 -20.91
C LYS A 298 15.61 1.87 -21.14
N LEU A 299 16.79 1.29 -21.00
CA LEU A 299 16.98 -0.16 -21.14
C LEU A 299 16.15 -0.96 -20.15
N LEU A 300 16.12 -0.56 -18.87
CA LEU A 300 15.29 -1.23 -17.85
C LEU A 300 13.80 -1.18 -18.20
N LEU A 301 13.31 -0.05 -18.72
CA LEU A 301 11.89 0.11 -19.09
C LEU A 301 11.53 -0.55 -20.41
N ASP A 302 12.44 -0.53 -21.40
CA ASP A 302 12.18 -1.11 -22.72
C ASP A 302 12.28 -2.65 -22.70
N TYR A 303 13.22 -3.20 -21.92
CA TYR A 303 13.52 -4.63 -21.84
C TYR A 303 13.35 -5.23 -20.43
N PRO A 304 12.18 -5.05 -19.79
CA PRO A 304 11.98 -5.46 -18.40
C PRO A 304 12.22 -6.95 -18.18
N ARG A 305 11.81 -7.79 -19.15
CA ARG A 305 11.96 -9.25 -19.07
C ARG A 305 13.43 -9.70 -18.97
N ILE A 306 14.34 -9.01 -19.66
CA ILE A 306 15.77 -9.31 -19.61
C ILE A 306 16.33 -8.94 -18.24
N PHE A 307 16.11 -7.71 -17.82
CA PHE A 307 16.70 -7.17 -16.59
C PHE A 307 16.03 -7.68 -15.31
N SER A 308 14.83 -8.24 -15.39
CA SER A 308 14.15 -8.92 -14.28
C SER A 308 14.32 -10.43 -14.27
N PHE A 309 15.17 -10.97 -15.14
CA PHE A 309 15.35 -12.43 -15.28
C PHE A 309 14.03 -13.18 -15.57
N GLY A 310 13.16 -12.59 -16.37
CA GLY A 310 11.86 -13.15 -16.75
C GLY A 310 10.72 -12.90 -15.79
N MET A 311 10.96 -12.26 -14.64
CA MET A 311 9.91 -12.01 -13.62
C MET A 311 8.89 -10.97 -14.03
N VAL A 312 9.24 -10.03 -14.92
CA VAL A 312 8.37 -8.91 -15.33
C VAL A 312 7.88 -9.10 -16.75
N SER A 313 6.58 -8.85 -16.97
CA SER A 313 5.96 -8.79 -18.30
C SER A 313 5.25 -7.47 -18.56
N LYS A 314 5.23 -7.07 -19.85
CA LYS A 314 4.35 -6.01 -20.38
C LYS A 314 2.96 -6.55 -20.75
N GLU A 315 2.85 -7.84 -20.89
CA GLU A 315 1.59 -8.54 -21.14
C GLU A 315 0.88 -8.85 -19.82
N ASP A 316 -0.40 -9.13 -19.89
CA ASP A 316 -1.18 -9.55 -18.72
C ASP A 316 -0.60 -10.86 -18.15
N LEU A 317 -0.58 -10.95 -16.82
CA LEU A 317 -0.09 -12.14 -16.12
C LEU A 317 -1.13 -13.26 -16.19
N SER A 318 -0.66 -14.50 -16.19
CA SER A 318 -1.54 -15.67 -16.10
C SER A 318 -2.27 -15.70 -14.75
N GLU A 319 -3.58 -15.92 -14.78
CA GLU A 319 -4.39 -16.05 -13.55
C GLU A 319 -3.91 -17.20 -12.69
N GLU A 320 -3.57 -18.34 -13.30
CA GLU A 320 -3.01 -19.50 -12.60
C GLU A 320 -1.72 -19.17 -11.86
N ASP A 321 -0.83 -18.37 -12.47
CA ASP A 321 0.42 -17.96 -11.84
C ASP A 321 0.20 -16.89 -10.77
N MET A 322 -0.77 -15.98 -10.94
CA MET A 322 -1.15 -15.00 -9.93
C MET A 322 -1.69 -15.65 -8.66
N GLU A 323 -2.52 -16.69 -8.78
CA GLU A 323 -3.07 -17.42 -7.64
C GLU A 323 -1.99 -18.18 -6.84
N LYS A 324 -0.87 -18.48 -7.46
CA LYS A 324 0.29 -19.10 -6.81
C LYS A 324 1.18 -18.09 -6.07
N CYS A 325 0.99 -16.78 -6.33
CA CYS A 325 1.76 -15.73 -5.68
C CYS A 325 1.08 -15.31 -4.36
N ASN A 326 1.59 -15.82 -3.25
CA ASN A 326 1.06 -15.60 -1.91
C ASN A 326 2.13 -14.98 -1.01
N PHE A 327 1.74 -14.49 0.15
CA PHE A 327 2.69 -13.98 1.14
C PHE A 327 2.29 -14.33 2.57
N VAL A 328 3.29 -14.28 3.42
CA VAL A 328 3.12 -14.19 4.87
C VAL A 328 3.99 -13.03 5.35
N MET A 329 3.41 -12.13 6.11
CA MET A 329 4.13 -11.06 6.78
C MET A 329 4.15 -11.37 8.28
N HIS A 330 5.34 -11.57 8.82
CA HIS A 330 5.54 -11.87 10.23
C HIS A 330 5.93 -10.59 10.96
N PHE A 331 5.37 -10.38 12.13
CA PHE A 331 5.68 -9.26 12.99
C PHE A 331 6.13 -9.78 14.36
N LYS A 332 7.23 -9.25 14.84
CA LYS A 332 7.69 -9.41 16.22
C LYS A 332 7.54 -8.05 16.90
N GLY A 333 6.56 -7.93 17.79
CA GLY A 333 6.38 -6.77 18.66
C GLY A 333 7.16 -6.93 19.94
N ASN A 334 7.85 -5.87 20.37
CA ASN A 334 8.61 -5.83 21.62
C ASN A 334 8.25 -4.55 22.38
N GLY A 335 8.04 -4.66 23.68
CA GLY A 335 7.61 -3.54 24.52
C GLY A 335 7.50 -3.93 26.00
N TRP A 336 6.61 -3.26 26.70
CA TRP A 336 6.41 -3.45 28.14
C TRP A 336 4.99 -3.90 28.44
N THR A 337 4.87 -4.78 29.43
CA THR A 337 3.58 -5.13 30.03
C THR A 337 2.93 -3.89 30.65
N GLU A 338 3.72 -2.96 31.14
CA GLU A 338 3.25 -1.69 31.69
C GLU A 338 2.70 -0.77 30.59
N LYS A 339 1.61 -0.09 30.88
CA LYS A 339 1.08 0.98 30.03
C LYS A 339 1.77 2.29 30.42
N LEU A 340 2.71 2.76 29.60
CA LEU A 340 3.44 3.98 29.83
C LEU A 340 2.53 5.21 29.71
N ALA A 341 2.85 6.25 30.49
CA ALA A 341 2.20 7.54 30.39
C ALA A 341 2.45 8.20 29.02
N GLU A 342 1.54 9.04 28.57
CA GLU A 342 1.71 9.86 27.38
C GLU A 342 2.97 10.75 27.49
N GLY A 343 3.67 10.97 26.37
CA GLY A 343 4.88 11.80 26.31
C GLY A 343 6.11 11.16 26.92
N THR A 344 6.10 9.85 27.22
CA THR A 344 7.28 9.14 27.74
C THR A 344 8.23 8.81 26.58
N ASP A 345 9.21 9.67 26.32
CA ASP A 345 10.19 9.51 25.23
C ASP A 345 11.30 8.53 25.59
N THR A 346 11.79 8.62 26.82
CA THR A 346 12.88 7.79 27.36
C THR A 346 12.37 6.90 28.47
N TYR A 347 12.57 5.59 28.33
CA TYR A 347 12.22 4.61 29.32
C TYR A 347 13.38 3.64 29.55
N THR A 348 13.95 3.64 30.75
CA THR A 348 15.22 2.95 31.05
C THR A 348 15.04 1.45 31.28
N THR A 349 13.85 1.01 31.66
CA THR A 349 13.55 -0.41 31.85
C THR A 349 13.60 -1.14 30.52
N LYS A 350 14.24 -2.29 30.47
CA LYS A 350 14.25 -3.12 29.25
C LYS A 350 12.83 -3.60 28.96
N PRO A 351 12.44 -3.68 27.67
CA PRO A 351 11.21 -4.35 27.26
C PRO A 351 11.14 -5.77 27.83
N ASP A 352 9.99 -6.12 28.39
CA ASP A 352 9.75 -7.40 29.10
C ASP A 352 8.68 -8.27 28.44
N LYS A 353 8.06 -7.77 27.36
CA LYS A 353 6.99 -8.47 26.64
C LYS A 353 7.27 -8.53 25.14
N GLU A 354 7.05 -9.70 24.58
CA GLU A 354 7.08 -9.93 23.13
C GLU A 354 5.77 -10.58 22.68
N ILE A 355 5.26 -10.16 21.53
CA ILE A 355 4.17 -10.86 20.85
C ILE A 355 4.50 -11.04 19.37
N TYR A 356 3.89 -12.04 18.77
CA TYR A 356 4.09 -12.37 17.37
C TYR A 356 2.74 -12.35 16.65
N VAL A 357 2.73 -11.73 15.46
CA VAL A 357 1.57 -11.63 14.60
C VAL A 357 1.95 -12.12 13.21
N LYS A 358 1.00 -12.76 12.54
CA LYS A 358 1.09 -13.08 11.11
C LYS A 358 -0.06 -12.43 10.36
N VAL A 359 0.26 -11.84 9.21
CA VAL A 359 -0.71 -11.36 8.23
C VAL A 359 -0.48 -12.12 6.93
N LYS A 360 -1.55 -12.70 6.37
CA LYS A 360 -1.48 -13.52 5.15
C LYS A 360 -2.57 -13.12 4.20
N ALA A 361 -2.29 -13.20 2.90
CA ALA A 361 -3.32 -13.23 1.87
C ALA A 361 -2.79 -13.95 0.63
N ASN A 362 -3.71 -14.43 -0.18
CA ASN A 362 -3.43 -15.08 -1.44
C ASN A 362 -3.54 -14.09 -2.60
N ASN A 363 -2.91 -14.41 -3.75
CA ASN A 363 -2.94 -13.59 -4.95
C ASN A 363 -2.54 -12.13 -4.67
N ILE A 364 -1.28 -11.95 -4.30
CA ILE A 364 -0.69 -10.69 -3.79
C ILE A 364 -1.07 -9.47 -4.63
N GLY A 365 -0.83 -9.56 -5.93
CA GLY A 365 -0.88 -8.40 -6.79
C GLY A 365 -2.30 -7.92 -7.11
N TYR A 366 -3.26 -8.85 -7.19
CA TYR A 366 -4.54 -8.54 -7.84
C TYR A 366 -5.76 -9.07 -7.09
N GLY A 367 -5.62 -10.14 -6.31
CA GLY A 367 -6.64 -10.57 -5.38
C GLY A 367 -6.62 -9.69 -4.14
N ALA A 368 -5.58 -9.83 -3.34
CA ALA A 368 -5.42 -9.11 -2.07
C ALA A 368 -5.41 -7.58 -2.25
N THR A 369 -4.64 -7.08 -3.23
CA THR A 369 -4.54 -5.63 -3.50
C THR A 369 -5.91 -5.02 -3.86
N CYS A 370 -6.67 -5.64 -4.77
CA CYS A 370 -7.96 -5.09 -5.20
C CYS A 370 -9.01 -5.16 -4.08
N VAL A 371 -8.99 -6.21 -3.27
CA VAL A 371 -9.85 -6.33 -2.09
C VAL A 371 -9.55 -5.23 -1.08
N ALA A 372 -8.27 -5.03 -0.72
CA ALA A 372 -7.87 -3.99 0.22
C ALA A 372 -8.23 -2.59 -0.27
N LEU A 373 -8.04 -2.31 -1.56
CA LEU A 373 -8.36 -1.03 -2.20
C LEU A 373 -9.86 -0.73 -2.16
N LEU A 374 -10.69 -1.71 -2.53
CA LEU A 374 -12.16 -1.57 -2.51
C LEU A 374 -12.70 -1.43 -1.08
N LEU A 375 -12.19 -2.21 -0.14
CA LEU A 375 -12.58 -2.10 1.26
C LEU A 375 -12.16 -0.76 1.87
N SER A 376 -10.99 -0.23 1.53
CA SER A 376 -10.56 1.11 1.92
C SER A 376 -11.53 2.19 1.41
N ALA A 377 -11.98 2.09 0.16
CA ALA A 377 -13.00 2.99 -0.38
C ALA A 377 -14.34 2.86 0.36
N LYS A 378 -14.76 1.63 0.70
CA LYS A 378 -15.98 1.40 1.49
C LYS A 378 -15.91 2.07 2.87
N MET A 379 -14.77 1.94 3.58
CA MET A 379 -14.62 2.55 4.92
C MET A 379 -14.83 4.07 4.87
N LEU A 380 -14.33 4.75 3.83
CA LEU A 380 -14.54 6.19 3.65
C LEU A 380 -16.02 6.57 3.47
N ILE A 381 -16.86 5.66 3.04
CA ILE A 381 -18.30 5.89 2.83
C ILE A 381 -19.10 5.48 4.06
N SER A 382 -18.85 4.28 4.58
CA SER A 382 -19.73 3.63 5.57
C SER A 382 -19.39 3.91 7.03
N GLU A 383 -18.14 4.33 7.33
CA GLU A 383 -17.67 4.50 8.72
C GLU A 383 -17.09 5.90 8.97
N LYS A 384 -17.78 6.92 8.47
CA LYS A 384 -17.35 8.34 8.54
C LYS A 384 -17.10 8.83 9.97
N ASP A 385 -17.84 8.35 10.92
CA ASP A 385 -17.75 8.65 12.36
C ASP A 385 -16.46 8.13 13.00
N LYS A 386 -15.81 7.14 12.39
CA LYS A 386 -14.54 6.54 12.85
C LYS A 386 -13.30 7.12 12.17
N LEU A 387 -13.48 7.94 11.13
CA LEU A 387 -12.39 8.59 10.41
C LEU A 387 -11.78 9.73 11.25
N PRO A 388 -10.56 10.20 10.93
CA PRO A 388 -10.02 11.43 11.49
C PRO A 388 -11.01 12.58 11.38
N LYS A 389 -11.08 13.44 12.42
CA LYS A 389 -12.01 14.59 12.41
C LYS A 389 -11.74 15.57 11.27
N GLU A 390 -10.49 15.77 10.94
CA GLU A 390 -10.07 16.60 9.81
C GLU A 390 -9.69 15.71 8.64
N ALA A 391 -10.16 16.05 7.45
CA ALA A 391 -9.72 15.45 6.21
C ALA A 391 -8.27 15.82 5.91
N GLY A 392 -7.68 15.25 4.85
CA GLY A 392 -6.27 15.50 4.51
C GLY A 392 -5.68 14.40 3.66
N ILE A 393 -4.34 14.36 3.60
CA ILE A 393 -3.58 13.34 2.86
C ILE A 393 -2.89 12.37 3.81
N PHE A 394 -3.31 11.12 3.77
CA PHE A 394 -3.04 10.13 4.79
C PHE A 394 -2.39 8.86 4.27
N THR A 395 -1.91 8.07 5.22
CA THR A 395 -1.58 6.65 5.11
C THR A 395 -2.77 5.80 5.60
N PRO A 396 -2.82 4.50 5.28
CA PRO A 396 -3.97 3.66 5.62
C PRO A 396 -4.29 3.63 7.12
N ALA A 397 -3.31 3.34 7.98
CA ALA A 397 -3.58 3.24 9.41
C ALA A 397 -3.99 4.58 10.03
N ALA A 398 -3.47 5.71 9.55
CA ALA A 398 -3.89 7.03 10.02
C ALA A 398 -5.39 7.27 9.85
N VAL A 399 -6.01 6.64 8.84
CA VAL A 399 -7.46 6.77 8.56
C VAL A 399 -8.23 5.59 9.11
N PHE A 400 -7.74 4.38 8.94
CA PHE A 400 -8.53 3.17 9.11
C PHE A 400 -8.28 2.41 10.41
N ALA A 401 -7.36 2.84 11.27
CA ALA A 401 -7.02 2.13 12.51
C ALA A 401 -8.24 1.91 13.44
N LYS A 402 -9.23 2.80 13.40
CA LYS A 402 -10.44 2.73 14.22
C LYS A 402 -11.65 2.14 13.47
N THR A 403 -11.51 1.86 12.18
CA THR A 403 -12.57 1.28 11.35
C THR A 403 -12.59 -0.24 11.43
N SER A 404 -13.59 -0.84 10.82
CA SER A 404 -13.68 -2.31 10.70
C SER A 404 -12.84 -2.87 9.55
N LEU A 405 -11.86 -2.12 9.00
CA LEU A 405 -11.10 -2.57 7.82
C LEU A 405 -10.45 -3.93 8.02
N ILE A 406 -9.82 -4.20 9.18
CA ILE A 406 -9.19 -5.50 9.47
C ILE A 406 -10.25 -6.62 9.44
N ASP A 407 -11.39 -6.43 10.09
CA ASP A 407 -12.49 -7.41 10.11
C ASP A 407 -13.05 -7.67 8.71
N GLN A 408 -13.15 -6.62 7.89
CA GLN A 408 -13.59 -6.75 6.50
C GLN A 408 -12.55 -7.48 5.63
N LEU A 409 -11.27 -7.22 5.84
CA LEU A 409 -10.20 -7.95 5.18
C LEU A 409 -10.25 -9.44 5.54
N VAL A 410 -10.43 -9.77 6.83
CA VAL A 410 -10.54 -11.16 7.28
C VAL A 410 -11.75 -11.87 6.65
N LYS A 411 -12.88 -11.20 6.52
CA LYS A 411 -14.05 -11.74 5.80
C LYS A 411 -13.83 -11.96 4.30
N ASN A 412 -12.75 -11.42 3.74
CA ASN A 412 -12.38 -11.49 2.33
C ASN A 412 -10.99 -12.14 2.13
N ASP A 413 -10.79 -13.29 2.78
CA ASP A 413 -9.64 -14.19 2.60
C ASP A 413 -8.28 -13.65 3.06
N TRP A 414 -8.27 -12.61 3.90
CA TRP A 414 -7.07 -12.22 4.63
C TRP A 414 -7.04 -12.90 6.00
N THR A 415 -5.85 -13.09 6.52
CA THR A 415 -5.66 -13.59 7.88
C THR A 415 -4.84 -12.58 8.68
N PHE A 416 -5.34 -12.24 9.88
CA PHE A 416 -4.61 -11.54 10.93
C PHE A 416 -4.66 -12.41 12.16
N GLU A 417 -3.53 -12.93 12.63
CA GLU A 417 -3.50 -13.89 13.72
C GLU A 417 -2.36 -13.62 14.71
N LEU A 418 -2.65 -13.77 16.00
CA LEU A 418 -1.62 -13.91 17.03
C LEU A 418 -1.02 -15.30 16.95
N VAL A 419 0.30 -15.40 17.03
CA VAL A 419 1.03 -16.67 17.07
C VAL A 419 1.74 -16.78 18.41
N GLY A 420 1.74 -17.98 19.00
CA GLY A 420 2.53 -18.23 20.20
C GLY A 420 4.03 -17.98 19.98
N ALA A 421 4.74 -17.61 21.03
CA ALA A 421 6.19 -17.47 20.97
C ALA A 421 6.82 -18.78 20.49
N LYS A 422 7.42 -18.80 19.30
CA LYS A 422 8.05 -19.92 18.63
C LYS A 422 7.07 -21.04 18.16
N GLU A 423 6.26 -20.77 17.16
CA GLU A 423 5.97 -21.84 16.20
C GLU A 423 7.19 -21.99 15.29
N GLU A 424 8.01 -23.01 15.57
CA GLU A 424 8.98 -23.51 14.59
C GLU A 424 8.18 -23.82 13.31
N THR A 425 8.56 -23.12 12.22
CA THR A 425 8.09 -23.45 10.88
C THR A 425 8.50 -24.88 10.56
N LYS A 426 7.61 -25.83 10.81
CA LYS A 426 7.65 -27.11 10.09
C LYS A 426 7.04 -26.85 8.73
N ASP A 427 7.93 -26.78 7.73
CA ASP A 427 7.57 -26.76 6.29
C ASP A 427 6.89 -28.07 5.87
#